data_9f6aede33ae5253fb4d140717b75a478
#
_entry.id   9f6aede33ae5253fb4d140717b75a478
#
_cell.length_a   1.000
_cell.length_b   1.000
_cell.length_c   1.000
_cell.angle_alpha   90.00
_cell.angle_beta   90.00
_cell.angle_gamma   90.00
#
_symmetry.space_group_name_H-M   'P 1'
#
loop_
_entity.id
_entity.type
_entity.pdbx_description
1 polymer ?
#
loop_
_entity_poly.entity_id
_entity_poly.type
_entity_poly.pdbx_seq_one_letter_code
_entity_poly.pdbx_strand_id
1 'polypeptide(L)'
;MNVPNELLQEKNYGENGLYLLEQVDWRNNYEGNNLLSAGYVGTNLPLGKLNVYAGVRFEHNRMELVSHTQKNEESPTSVFYTYNDFFPSVNVAYRLNDKQQFRLSYGRTVNRPEFREVSSSVYYDFDLASNVQGNYNLKPAYIDNLDFGYELYPSSGELISVSLFYKRFKNPIEWTYTVSGGTDLIYSYVNAKGADNYGVEVDIRKNLDFIGMRNFSLSLNGALIKSKVKFEPGAKEEDRPMQGQSPYLINAGFFYQHADSGWNAALLYNRIGKRIIGVGRSLGTAGNEVRVPDSYEMPRNAVDLSVSKKIGNLEIKVAVRDLLAEKVSFKQFEETRHGKVEQITRQYKSGRNFNLNINYTF
;
A
#
# COMPACT_ATOMS: atom_id res chain seq x y z
N MET A 1 8.51 -38.52 -8.60
CA MET A 1 8.82 -38.13 -10.00
C MET A 1 8.84 -36.60 -10.04
N ASN A 2 9.96 -36.01 -10.46
CA ASN A 2 10.07 -34.55 -10.65
C ASN A 2 9.51 -34.15 -12.02
N VAL A 3 8.23 -34.43 -12.25
CA VAL A 3 7.53 -34.22 -13.52
C VAL A 3 7.72 -32.79 -14.10
N PRO A 4 7.72 -31.69 -13.30
CA PRO A 4 7.94 -30.37 -13.87
C PRO A 4 9.34 -30.18 -14.48
N ASN A 5 10.39 -30.69 -13.84
CA ASN A 5 11.76 -30.56 -14.35
C ASN A 5 12.04 -31.41 -15.60
N GLU A 6 11.30 -32.50 -15.80
CA GLU A 6 11.40 -33.32 -17.01
C GLU A 6 10.58 -32.73 -18.16
N LEU A 7 9.40 -32.15 -17.86
CA LEU A 7 8.51 -31.56 -18.86
C LEU A 7 9.07 -30.25 -19.43
N LEU A 8 9.70 -29.40 -18.60
CA LEU A 8 10.21 -28.09 -18.98
C LEU A 8 11.67 -28.08 -19.47
N GLN A 9 12.20 -29.23 -19.95
CA GLN A 9 13.52 -29.28 -20.59
C GLN A 9 13.44 -28.73 -22.01
N GLU A 10 14.52 -28.07 -22.47
CA GLU A 10 14.61 -27.47 -23.81
C GLU A 10 14.23 -28.40 -24.93
N LYS A 11 14.60 -29.68 -24.82
CA LYS A 11 14.29 -30.74 -25.83
C LYS A 11 12.78 -30.98 -26.02
N ASN A 12 11.95 -30.54 -25.07
CA ASN A 12 10.50 -30.72 -25.12
C ASN A 12 9.78 -29.53 -25.75
N TYR A 13 10.50 -28.48 -26.16
CA TYR A 13 9.94 -27.33 -26.85
C TYR A 13 10.16 -27.42 -28.36
N GLY A 14 9.20 -26.97 -29.15
CA GLY A 14 9.28 -26.88 -30.60
C GLY A 14 8.02 -27.41 -31.29
N GLU A 15 8.09 -27.56 -32.61
CA GLU A 15 6.92 -27.90 -33.45
C GLU A 15 6.23 -29.23 -33.08
N ASN A 16 6.98 -30.20 -32.54
CA ASN A 16 6.45 -31.50 -32.13
C ASN A 16 6.38 -31.69 -30.61
N GLY A 17 6.50 -30.58 -29.83
CA GLY A 17 6.52 -30.62 -28.38
C GLY A 17 5.64 -29.52 -27.75
N LEU A 18 6.10 -28.98 -26.62
CA LEU A 18 5.46 -27.87 -25.98
C LEU A 18 5.71 -26.58 -26.78
N TYR A 19 4.69 -25.86 -27.12
CA TYR A 19 4.79 -24.56 -27.77
C TYR A 19 3.84 -23.56 -27.09
N LEU A 20 4.19 -22.30 -27.18
CA LEU A 20 3.37 -21.21 -26.69
C LEU A 20 2.30 -20.90 -27.73
N LEU A 21 1.04 -21.18 -27.39
CA LEU A 21 -0.08 -20.79 -28.24
C LEU A 21 -0.53 -19.37 -27.82
N GLU A 22 -0.35 -18.44 -28.71
CA GLU A 22 -0.93 -17.10 -28.54
C GLU A 22 -2.42 -17.12 -28.88
N GLN A 23 -3.27 -16.87 -27.89
CA GLN A 23 -4.70 -16.64 -28.10
C GLN A 23 -4.96 -15.14 -28.12
N VAL A 24 -5.16 -14.59 -29.29
CA VAL A 24 -5.53 -13.19 -29.48
C VAL A 24 -7.02 -13.02 -29.17
N ASP A 25 -7.30 -12.23 -28.13
CA ASP A 25 -8.66 -11.72 -27.84
C ASP A 25 -8.55 -10.20 -27.70
N TRP A 26 -9.13 -9.47 -28.63
CA TRP A 26 -9.06 -8.00 -28.66
C TRP A 26 -9.61 -7.36 -27.38
N ARG A 27 -10.47 -8.02 -26.66
CA ARG A 27 -10.94 -7.54 -25.34
C ARG A 27 -9.84 -7.46 -24.30
N ASN A 28 -8.72 -8.16 -24.52
CA ASN A 28 -7.57 -8.15 -23.61
C ASN A 28 -6.50 -7.13 -24.02
N ASN A 29 -6.79 -6.34 -25.06
CA ASN A 29 -5.89 -5.31 -25.56
C ASN A 29 -6.47 -3.92 -25.35
N TYR A 30 -5.60 -2.97 -25.04
CA TYR A 30 -5.93 -1.54 -25.00
C TYR A 30 -4.70 -0.69 -25.31
N GLU A 31 -4.94 0.49 -25.87
CA GLU A 31 -3.95 1.52 -26.05
C GLU A 31 -4.34 2.75 -25.24
N GLY A 32 -3.37 3.37 -24.56
CA GLY A 32 -3.64 4.52 -23.70
C GLY A 32 -2.57 5.59 -23.80
N ASN A 33 -3.02 6.84 -23.90
CA ASN A 33 -2.19 8.02 -23.87
C ASN A 33 -2.60 8.92 -22.70
N ASN A 34 -1.63 9.44 -21.95
CA ASN A 34 -1.87 10.38 -20.88
C ASN A 34 -0.94 11.59 -20.98
N LEU A 35 -1.51 12.76 -21.16
CA LEU A 35 -0.81 14.04 -21.19
C LEU A 35 -1.17 14.85 -19.95
N LEU A 36 -0.17 15.09 -19.09
CA LEU A 36 -0.29 15.93 -17.91
C LEU A 36 0.56 17.18 -18.06
N SER A 37 -0.10 18.34 -18.07
CA SER A 37 0.54 19.65 -18.01
C SER A 37 0.27 20.29 -16.67
N ALA A 38 1.31 20.82 -16.01
CA ALA A 38 1.16 21.35 -14.67
C ALA A 38 2.04 22.58 -14.44
N GLY A 39 1.54 23.48 -13.60
CA GLY A 39 2.26 24.63 -13.08
C GLY A 39 1.97 24.84 -11.61
N TYR A 40 2.89 25.42 -10.88
CA TYR A 40 2.68 25.75 -9.47
C TYR A 40 3.29 27.09 -9.09
N VAL A 41 2.72 27.70 -8.08
CA VAL A 41 3.25 28.88 -7.41
C VAL A 41 3.16 28.68 -5.90
N GLY A 42 4.18 29.10 -5.19
CA GLY A 42 4.23 29.01 -3.74
C GLY A 42 5.19 30.01 -3.14
N THR A 43 4.98 30.30 -1.86
CA THR A 43 5.81 31.22 -1.09
C THR A 43 6.11 30.63 0.27
N ASN A 44 7.29 30.96 0.81
CA ASN A 44 7.70 30.67 2.16
C ASN A 44 7.88 31.98 2.93
N LEU A 45 7.14 32.14 4.02
CA LEU A 45 7.08 33.35 4.85
C LEU A 45 7.65 33.02 6.24
N PRO A 46 8.93 33.30 6.49
CA PRO A 46 9.50 33.20 7.84
C PRO A 46 9.08 34.42 8.67
N LEU A 47 8.27 34.19 9.69
CA LEU A 47 7.72 35.22 10.59
C LEU A 47 8.20 34.98 12.03
N GLY A 48 9.49 35.15 12.28
CA GLY A 48 10.11 34.89 13.58
C GLY A 48 10.02 33.40 13.96
N LYS A 49 9.22 33.07 14.97
CA LYS A 49 8.99 31.70 15.43
C LYS A 49 8.05 30.91 14.50
N LEU A 50 7.31 31.59 13.65
CA LEU A 50 6.35 31.01 12.73
C LEU A 50 6.98 30.95 11.34
N ASN A 51 6.89 29.81 10.68
CA ASN A 51 7.21 29.65 9.27
C ASN A 51 5.99 29.13 8.54
N VAL A 52 5.53 29.86 7.53
CA VAL A 52 4.34 29.52 6.75
C VAL A 52 4.74 29.31 5.31
N TYR A 53 4.54 28.12 4.81
CA TYR A 53 4.58 27.84 3.39
C TYR A 53 3.16 27.71 2.86
N ALA A 54 2.83 28.43 1.78
CA ALA A 54 1.56 28.31 1.09
C ALA A 54 1.80 28.23 -0.43
N GLY A 55 1.06 27.36 -1.10
CA GLY A 55 1.18 27.20 -2.54
C GLY A 55 -0.08 26.62 -3.16
N VAL A 56 -0.16 26.76 -4.47
CA VAL A 56 -1.18 26.11 -5.28
C VAL A 56 -0.55 25.54 -6.55
N ARG A 57 -0.94 24.34 -6.89
CA ARG A 57 -0.57 23.66 -8.12
C ARG A 57 -1.83 23.51 -8.97
N PHE A 58 -1.74 23.85 -10.26
CA PHE A 58 -2.73 23.58 -11.27
C PHE A 58 -2.27 22.42 -12.13
N GLU A 59 -3.20 21.52 -12.48
CA GLU A 59 -2.97 20.42 -13.40
C GLU A 59 -4.05 20.38 -14.47
N HIS A 60 -3.63 20.27 -15.71
CA HIS A 60 -4.46 19.89 -16.86
C HIS A 60 -4.06 18.48 -17.28
N ASN A 61 -4.96 17.52 -17.10
CA ASN A 61 -4.73 16.13 -17.46
C ASN A 61 -5.69 15.71 -18.57
N ARG A 62 -5.16 15.16 -19.65
CA ARG A 62 -5.93 14.54 -20.73
C ARG A 62 -5.48 13.10 -20.87
N MET A 63 -6.40 12.19 -20.66
CA MET A 63 -6.20 10.76 -20.84
C MET A 63 -7.14 10.25 -21.95
N GLU A 64 -6.57 9.48 -22.86
CA GLU A 64 -7.27 8.81 -23.95
C GLU A 64 -7.00 7.31 -23.83
N LEU A 65 -8.04 6.51 -23.92
CA LEU A 65 -7.97 5.07 -23.91
C LEU A 65 -8.80 4.51 -25.04
N VAL A 66 -8.21 3.63 -25.82
CA VAL A 66 -8.89 2.82 -26.83
C VAL A 66 -8.85 1.37 -26.37
N SER A 67 -10.00 0.76 -26.23
CA SER A 67 -10.14 -0.65 -25.82
C SER A 67 -11.25 -1.33 -26.61
N HIS A 68 -11.30 -2.66 -26.55
CA HIS A 68 -12.28 -3.44 -27.32
C HIS A 68 -13.26 -4.13 -26.39
N THR A 69 -14.56 -4.01 -26.68
CA THR A 69 -15.61 -4.68 -25.93
C THR A 69 -15.99 -6.05 -26.53
N GLN A 70 -15.59 -6.27 -27.78
CA GLN A 70 -15.84 -7.52 -28.52
C GLN A 70 -14.51 -8.22 -28.86
N LYS A 71 -14.61 -9.50 -29.21
CA LYS A 71 -13.45 -10.35 -29.54
C LYS A 71 -12.73 -9.97 -30.84
N ASN A 72 -13.37 -9.18 -31.70
CA ASN A 72 -12.84 -8.74 -32.98
C ASN A 72 -12.35 -7.29 -32.91
N GLU A 73 -11.48 -6.93 -33.83
CA GLU A 73 -10.88 -5.59 -33.96
C GLU A 73 -11.89 -4.50 -34.34
N GLU A 74 -13.05 -4.86 -34.88
CA GLU A 74 -13.98 -3.96 -35.56
C GLU A 74 -14.79 -3.04 -34.62
N SER A 75 -14.67 -3.17 -33.30
CA SER A 75 -15.46 -2.42 -32.34
C SER A 75 -14.62 -1.78 -31.23
N PRO A 76 -13.69 -0.86 -31.54
CA PRO A 76 -12.96 -0.13 -30.53
C PRO A 76 -13.91 0.82 -29.78
N THR A 77 -13.72 0.90 -28.48
CA THR A 77 -14.37 1.89 -27.61
C THR A 77 -13.33 2.89 -27.17
N SER A 78 -13.50 4.16 -27.57
CA SER A 78 -12.62 5.24 -27.14
C SER A 78 -13.23 6.00 -25.98
N VAL A 79 -12.46 6.19 -24.93
CA VAL A 79 -12.86 6.95 -23.75
C VAL A 79 -11.87 8.10 -23.54
N PHE A 80 -12.40 9.29 -23.33
CA PHE A 80 -11.63 10.51 -23.12
C PHE A 80 -11.94 11.08 -21.75
N TYR A 81 -10.88 11.38 -21.00
CA TYR A 81 -10.99 12.06 -19.73
C TYR A 81 -10.19 13.35 -19.79
N THR A 82 -10.80 14.46 -19.41
CA THR A 82 -10.13 15.74 -19.28
C THR A 82 -10.44 16.33 -17.91
N TYR A 83 -9.40 16.63 -17.15
CA TYR A 83 -9.49 17.19 -15.80
C TYR A 83 -8.67 18.45 -15.69
N ASN A 84 -9.23 19.44 -15.01
CA ASN A 84 -8.58 20.69 -14.65
C ASN A 84 -8.68 20.85 -13.14
N ASP A 85 -7.57 20.70 -12.45
CA ASP A 85 -7.56 20.56 -11.01
C ASP A 85 -6.65 21.57 -10.35
N PHE A 86 -7.07 22.07 -9.17
CA PHE A 86 -6.25 22.90 -8.30
C PHE A 86 -5.95 22.17 -7.00
N PHE A 87 -4.68 22.17 -6.63
CA PHE A 87 -4.16 21.52 -5.45
C PHE A 87 -3.51 22.54 -4.51
N PRO A 88 -4.30 23.17 -3.62
CA PRO A 88 -3.76 24.03 -2.59
C PRO A 88 -2.99 23.24 -1.55
N SER A 89 -1.93 23.83 -1.01
CA SER A 89 -1.18 23.31 0.13
C SER A 89 -0.75 24.43 1.07
N VAL A 90 -0.85 24.17 2.36
CA VAL A 90 -0.39 25.10 3.42
C VAL A 90 0.34 24.27 4.47
N ASN A 91 1.55 24.70 4.84
CA ASN A 91 2.32 24.13 5.93
C ASN A 91 2.72 25.24 6.89
N VAL A 92 2.41 25.06 8.15
CA VAL A 92 2.71 25.99 9.22
C VAL A 92 3.58 25.28 10.24
N ALA A 93 4.76 25.82 10.50
CA ALA A 93 5.65 25.37 11.56
C ALA A 93 5.80 26.48 12.61
N TYR A 94 5.50 26.18 13.86
CA TYR A 94 5.69 27.09 14.99
C TYR A 94 6.74 26.54 15.93
N ARG A 95 7.89 27.24 16.01
CA ARG A 95 9.00 26.90 16.91
C ARG A 95 8.71 27.46 18.30
N LEU A 96 8.43 26.60 19.28
CA LEU A 96 8.34 27.01 20.67
C LEU A 96 9.71 27.51 21.16
N ASN A 97 10.74 26.69 20.91
CA ASN A 97 12.15 26.92 21.20
C ASN A 97 13.03 26.12 20.23
N ASP A 98 14.35 26.08 20.45
CA ASP A 98 15.31 25.39 19.57
C ASP A 98 15.11 23.87 19.51
N LYS A 99 14.37 23.29 20.45
CA LYS A 99 14.16 21.84 20.56
C LYS A 99 12.74 21.38 20.28
N GLN A 100 11.78 22.31 20.17
CA GLN A 100 10.36 21.97 20.10
C GLN A 100 9.65 22.77 19.02
N GLN A 101 8.81 22.07 18.26
CA GLN A 101 7.95 22.72 17.28
C GLN A 101 6.60 22.01 17.14
N PHE A 102 5.61 22.80 16.77
CA PHE A 102 4.34 22.31 16.24
C PHE A 102 4.31 22.44 14.73
N ARG A 103 3.66 21.51 14.07
CA ARG A 103 3.36 21.57 12.64
C ARG A 103 1.88 21.39 12.39
N LEU A 104 1.37 22.16 11.45
CA LEU A 104 0.03 21.99 10.90
C LEU A 104 0.18 22.00 9.38
N SER A 105 -0.36 21.00 8.72
CA SER A 105 -0.36 20.95 7.27
C SER A 105 -1.73 20.61 6.72
N TYR A 106 -2.06 21.24 5.61
CA TYR A 106 -3.20 20.93 4.77
C TYR A 106 -2.74 20.80 3.32
N GLY A 107 -3.26 19.81 2.63
CA GLY A 107 -3.02 19.66 1.19
C GLY A 107 -4.09 18.82 0.53
N ARG A 108 -4.51 19.26 -0.67
CA ARG A 108 -5.36 18.48 -1.55
C ARG A 108 -4.51 17.69 -2.53
N THR A 109 -4.87 16.44 -2.75
CA THR A 109 -4.25 15.53 -3.73
C THR A 109 -5.32 14.82 -4.55
N VAL A 110 -4.90 14.15 -5.61
CA VAL A 110 -5.78 13.37 -6.49
C VAL A 110 -5.19 11.99 -6.73
N ASN A 111 -6.05 11.00 -6.77
CA ASN A 111 -5.78 9.68 -7.34
C ASN A 111 -6.64 9.52 -8.58
N ARG A 112 -6.03 9.55 -9.77
CA ARG A 112 -6.71 9.33 -11.04
C ARG A 112 -6.73 7.85 -11.36
N PRO A 113 -7.79 7.36 -12.00
CA PRO A 113 -7.83 5.98 -12.45
C PRO A 113 -6.64 5.66 -13.37
N GLU A 114 -6.07 4.48 -13.21
CA GLU A 114 -5.06 3.95 -14.12
C GLU A 114 -5.70 3.39 -15.39
N PHE A 115 -4.92 3.26 -16.48
CA PHE A 115 -5.43 2.70 -17.74
C PHE A 115 -6.11 1.35 -17.57
N ARG A 116 -5.53 0.47 -16.76
CA ARG A 116 -6.08 -0.86 -16.49
C ARG A 116 -7.40 -0.80 -15.72
N GLU A 117 -7.57 0.17 -14.84
CA GLU A 117 -8.79 0.36 -14.05
C GLU A 117 -9.96 0.86 -14.89
N VAL A 118 -9.69 1.60 -15.98
CA VAL A 118 -10.74 2.14 -16.89
C VAL A 118 -10.87 1.36 -18.18
N SER A 119 -9.97 0.41 -18.47
CA SER A 119 -10.05 -0.43 -19.66
C SER A 119 -11.17 -1.45 -19.56
N SER A 120 -11.85 -1.72 -20.67
CA SER A 120 -12.78 -2.86 -20.78
C SER A 120 -12.07 -4.22 -20.81
N SER A 121 -10.74 -4.24 -20.90
CA SER A 121 -9.93 -5.45 -20.96
C SER A 121 -10.12 -6.32 -19.72
N VAL A 122 -10.15 -7.63 -19.94
CA VAL A 122 -10.21 -8.63 -18.88
C VAL A 122 -8.84 -9.29 -18.74
N TYR A 123 -8.30 -9.36 -17.55
CA TYR A 123 -7.06 -10.09 -17.28
C TYR A 123 -7.23 -10.98 -16.05
N TYR A 124 -6.43 -12.03 -15.99
CA TYR A 124 -6.41 -12.92 -14.84
C TYR A 124 -5.38 -12.46 -13.82
N ASP A 125 -5.83 -12.20 -12.59
CA ASP A 125 -4.97 -11.89 -11.46
C ASP A 125 -4.68 -13.17 -10.66
N PHE A 126 -3.41 -13.57 -10.64
CA PHE A 126 -2.98 -14.81 -9.98
C PHE A 126 -3.02 -14.71 -8.44
N ASP A 127 -2.93 -13.52 -7.87
CA ASP A 127 -3.02 -13.32 -6.42
C ASP A 127 -4.46 -13.41 -5.93
N LEU A 128 -5.40 -12.87 -6.71
CA LEU A 128 -6.84 -12.97 -6.46
C LEU A 128 -7.41 -14.31 -6.96
N ALA A 129 -6.67 -15.06 -7.78
CA ALA A 129 -7.12 -16.25 -8.49
C ALA A 129 -8.44 -16.01 -9.24
N SER A 130 -8.58 -14.86 -9.88
CA SER A 130 -9.83 -14.39 -10.50
C SER A 130 -9.56 -13.46 -11.68
N ASN A 131 -10.54 -13.37 -12.57
CA ASN A 131 -10.54 -12.36 -13.62
C ASN A 131 -10.81 -10.97 -13.05
N VAL A 132 -10.16 -9.96 -13.63
CA VAL A 132 -10.35 -8.55 -13.30
C VAL A 132 -10.70 -7.80 -14.58
N GLN A 133 -11.70 -6.93 -14.50
CA GLN A 133 -12.14 -6.07 -15.58
C GLN A 133 -12.23 -4.63 -15.10
N GLY A 134 -11.71 -3.68 -15.86
CA GLY A 134 -11.82 -2.27 -15.55
C GLY A 134 -13.23 -1.70 -15.74
N ASN A 135 -13.41 -0.47 -15.28
CA ASN A 135 -14.68 0.27 -15.35
C ASN A 135 -14.42 1.67 -15.92
N TYR A 136 -14.81 1.91 -17.16
CA TYR A 136 -14.62 3.18 -17.85
C TYR A 136 -15.43 4.36 -17.26
N ASN A 137 -16.35 4.10 -16.32
CA ASN A 137 -17.10 5.15 -15.62
C ASN A 137 -16.41 5.71 -14.39
N LEU A 138 -15.18 5.26 -14.09
CA LEU A 138 -14.45 5.72 -12.92
C LEU A 138 -14.13 7.22 -13.01
N LYS A 139 -14.22 7.87 -11.87
CA LYS A 139 -13.88 9.28 -11.65
C LYS A 139 -12.63 9.38 -10.79
N PRO A 140 -11.85 10.47 -10.89
CA PRO A 140 -10.77 10.72 -9.97
C PRO A 140 -11.23 10.80 -8.53
N ALA A 141 -10.42 10.26 -7.63
CA ALA A 141 -10.58 10.41 -6.20
C ALA A 141 -9.80 11.64 -5.72
N TYR A 142 -10.46 12.57 -5.04
CA TYR A 142 -9.82 13.72 -4.42
C TYR A 142 -9.65 13.49 -2.93
N ILE A 143 -8.48 13.85 -2.40
CA ILE A 143 -8.12 13.61 -1.02
C ILE A 143 -7.74 14.95 -0.37
N ASP A 144 -8.49 15.36 0.64
CA ASP A 144 -8.11 16.45 1.53
C ASP A 144 -7.37 15.85 2.73
N ASN A 145 -6.13 16.29 2.94
CA ASN A 145 -5.25 15.82 4.00
C ASN A 145 -5.05 16.94 5.02
N LEU A 146 -5.22 16.64 6.29
CA LEU A 146 -4.95 17.53 7.40
C LEU A 146 -4.09 16.80 8.42
N ASP A 147 -2.94 17.38 8.76
CA ASP A 147 -2.00 16.80 9.71
C ASP A 147 -1.64 17.84 10.77
N PHE A 148 -1.58 17.41 12.04
CA PHE A 148 -1.09 18.21 13.15
C PHE A 148 -0.07 17.39 13.93
N GLY A 149 1.12 17.96 14.15
CA GLY A 149 2.23 17.26 14.80
C GLY A 149 2.91 18.13 15.87
N TYR A 150 3.41 17.47 16.91
CA TYR A 150 4.36 17.98 17.85
C TYR A 150 5.68 17.22 17.71
N GLU A 151 6.78 17.95 17.68
CA GLU A 151 8.13 17.39 17.55
C GLU A 151 9.02 17.94 18.65
N LEU A 152 9.72 17.05 19.34
CA LEU A 152 10.74 17.35 20.35
C LEU A 152 12.07 16.72 19.90
N TYR A 153 13.11 17.53 19.87
CA TYR A 153 14.49 17.17 19.56
C TYR A 153 15.36 17.31 20.84
N PRO A 154 15.41 16.28 21.70
CA PRO A 154 16.12 16.39 22.99
C PRO A 154 17.60 16.66 22.81
N SER A 155 18.26 15.96 21.84
CA SER A 155 19.65 16.13 21.46
C SER A 155 19.86 15.80 19.98
N SER A 156 21.08 15.94 19.49
CA SER A 156 21.44 15.60 18.10
C SER A 156 21.13 14.13 17.78
N GLY A 157 20.39 13.88 16.71
CA GLY A 157 19.98 12.54 16.29
C GLY A 157 18.80 11.95 17.06
N GLU A 158 18.26 12.65 18.05
CA GLU A 158 17.07 12.24 18.81
C GLU A 158 15.81 12.96 18.35
N LEU A 159 14.70 12.25 18.34
CA LEU A 159 13.37 12.75 17.98
C LEU A 159 12.31 12.06 18.84
N ILE A 160 11.37 12.83 19.33
CA ILE A 160 10.09 12.33 19.84
C ILE A 160 9.00 13.13 19.11
N SER A 161 8.20 12.47 18.31
CA SER A 161 7.09 13.13 17.62
C SER A 161 5.78 12.40 17.85
N VAL A 162 4.71 13.18 17.90
CA VAL A 162 3.33 12.69 17.90
C VAL A 162 2.57 13.48 16.85
N SER A 163 1.94 12.77 15.94
CA SER A 163 1.16 13.36 14.85
C SER A 163 -0.26 12.82 14.85
N LEU A 164 -1.22 13.69 14.61
CA LEU A 164 -2.60 13.37 14.33
C LEU A 164 -2.86 13.66 12.86
N PHE A 165 -3.53 12.76 12.17
CA PHE A 165 -3.90 12.99 10.79
C PHE A 165 -5.38 12.71 10.55
N TYR A 166 -5.94 13.42 9.57
CA TYR A 166 -7.28 13.20 9.03
C TYR A 166 -7.25 13.34 7.52
N LYS A 167 -7.72 12.30 6.82
CA LYS A 167 -7.83 12.28 5.36
C LYS A 167 -9.27 12.02 4.97
N ARG A 168 -9.81 12.90 4.13
CA ARG A 168 -11.15 12.77 3.58
C ARG A 168 -11.07 12.52 2.08
N PHE A 169 -11.65 11.43 1.64
CA PHE A 169 -11.70 11.02 0.25
C PHE A 169 -13.07 11.32 -0.35
N LYS A 170 -13.08 11.92 -1.51
CA LYS A 170 -14.25 12.05 -2.37
C LYS A 170 -14.06 11.12 -3.56
N ASN A 171 -15.06 10.28 -3.85
CA ASN A 171 -15.03 9.26 -4.91
C ASN A 171 -13.82 8.31 -4.83
N PRO A 172 -13.43 7.75 -3.68
CA PRO A 172 -12.33 6.79 -3.66
C PRO A 172 -12.61 5.62 -4.58
N ILE A 173 -11.59 5.14 -5.29
CA ILE A 173 -11.68 3.97 -6.15
C ILE A 173 -11.51 2.74 -5.28
N GLU A 174 -12.52 1.88 -5.28
CA GLU A 174 -12.59 0.68 -4.46
C GLU A 174 -12.86 -0.54 -5.31
N TRP A 175 -12.37 -1.69 -4.84
CA TRP A 175 -12.65 -2.97 -5.46
C TRP A 175 -14.11 -3.36 -5.26
N THR A 176 -14.70 -3.89 -6.32
CA THR A 176 -15.99 -4.58 -6.35
C THR A 176 -15.86 -5.86 -7.19
N TYR A 177 -16.93 -6.62 -7.32
CA TYR A 177 -16.96 -7.70 -8.29
C TYR A 177 -18.38 -7.95 -8.80
N THR A 178 -18.48 -8.54 -9.98
CA THR A 178 -19.71 -8.96 -10.61
C THR A 178 -19.70 -10.47 -10.84
N VAL A 179 -20.87 -11.06 -10.93
CA VAL A 179 -21.02 -12.47 -11.35
C VAL A 179 -21.23 -12.48 -12.85
N SER A 180 -20.39 -13.17 -13.58
CA SER A 180 -20.50 -13.34 -15.03
C SER A 180 -21.00 -14.74 -15.34
N GLY A 181 -22.17 -14.84 -15.97
CA GLY A 181 -22.68 -16.04 -16.67
C GLY A 181 -22.57 -17.39 -15.95
N GLY A 182 -22.88 -17.43 -14.62
CA GLY A 182 -22.75 -18.65 -13.83
C GLY A 182 -22.22 -18.39 -12.43
N THR A 183 -21.18 -19.11 -12.02
CA THR A 183 -20.53 -18.96 -10.69
C THR A 183 -19.24 -18.15 -10.73
N ASP A 184 -18.80 -17.71 -11.92
CA ASP A 184 -17.51 -17.04 -12.07
C ASP A 184 -17.57 -15.59 -11.60
N LEU A 185 -16.67 -15.25 -10.70
CA LEU A 185 -16.50 -13.91 -10.18
C LEU A 185 -15.54 -13.11 -11.06
N ILE A 186 -15.95 -11.92 -11.47
CA ILE A 186 -15.08 -10.94 -12.13
C ILE A 186 -14.92 -9.76 -11.20
N TYR A 187 -13.71 -9.52 -10.71
CA TYR A 187 -13.40 -8.32 -9.96
C TYR A 187 -13.41 -7.09 -10.86
N SER A 188 -13.77 -5.96 -10.30
CA SER A 188 -13.84 -4.67 -11.00
C SER A 188 -13.62 -3.54 -10.00
N TYR A 189 -13.78 -2.31 -10.47
CA TYR A 189 -13.56 -1.10 -9.70
C TYR A 189 -14.83 -0.25 -9.67
N VAL A 190 -15.04 0.46 -8.56
CA VAL A 190 -16.15 1.39 -8.38
C VAL A 190 -15.69 2.61 -7.59
N ASN A 191 -16.27 3.78 -7.87
CA ASN A 191 -16.12 4.90 -6.95
C ASN A 191 -17.11 4.75 -5.80
N ALA A 192 -16.59 4.65 -4.59
CA ALA A 192 -17.42 4.79 -3.40
C ALA A 192 -17.84 6.26 -3.22
N LYS A 193 -18.87 6.51 -2.42
CA LYS A 193 -19.37 7.87 -2.11
C LYS A 193 -18.30 8.74 -1.45
N GLY A 194 -17.55 8.14 -0.53
CA GLY A 194 -16.46 8.79 0.19
C GLY A 194 -15.80 7.85 1.17
N ALA A 195 -14.67 8.29 1.70
CA ALA A 195 -14.03 7.61 2.81
C ALA A 195 -13.40 8.61 3.77
N ASP A 196 -13.31 8.22 5.02
CA ASP A 196 -12.58 8.93 6.07
C ASP A 196 -11.47 8.01 6.59
N ASN A 197 -10.27 8.57 6.80
CA ASN A 197 -9.13 7.88 7.39
C ASN A 197 -8.46 8.82 8.39
N TYR A 198 -8.34 8.42 9.64
CA TYR A 198 -7.72 9.22 10.68
C TYR A 198 -6.99 8.36 11.69
N GLY A 199 -6.02 8.97 12.34
CA GLY A 199 -5.21 8.24 13.29
C GLY A 199 -4.21 9.10 14.02
N VAL A 200 -3.40 8.40 14.81
CA VAL A 200 -2.26 8.95 15.54
C VAL A 200 -1.02 8.16 15.17
N GLU A 201 0.08 8.88 14.97
CA GLU A 201 1.40 8.34 14.73
C GLU A 201 2.36 8.84 15.80
N VAL A 202 3.25 7.96 16.25
CA VAL A 202 4.32 8.25 17.20
C VAL A 202 5.64 7.78 16.62
N ASP A 203 6.64 8.66 16.60
CA ASP A 203 8.01 8.32 16.21
C ASP A 203 8.95 8.72 17.36
N ILE A 204 9.75 7.76 17.84
CA ILE A 204 10.73 7.96 18.90
C ILE A 204 12.08 7.45 18.42
N ARG A 205 13.07 8.32 18.43
CA ARG A 205 14.49 7.97 18.25
C ARG A 205 15.27 8.48 19.46
N LYS A 206 15.86 7.57 20.18
CA LYS A 206 16.51 7.90 21.45
C LYS A 206 17.81 7.14 21.64
N ASN A 207 18.88 7.85 21.99
CA ASN A 207 20.11 7.27 22.49
C ASN A 207 19.89 6.80 23.92
N LEU A 208 20.53 5.70 24.31
CA LEU A 208 20.32 5.08 25.63
C LEU A 208 21.42 5.42 26.66
N ASP A 209 22.19 6.47 26.39
CA ASP A 209 23.27 6.94 27.27
C ASP A 209 22.76 7.32 28.67
N PHE A 210 21.53 7.81 28.77
CA PHE A 210 20.90 8.23 30.03
C PHE A 210 20.66 7.05 31.01
N ILE A 211 20.66 5.80 30.53
CA ILE A 211 20.62 4.59 31.36
C ILE A 211 21.95 3.83 31.41
N GLY A 212 23.04 4.48 30.97
CA GLY A 212 24.38 3.89 30.94
C GLY A 212 24.67 2.95 29.76
N MET A 213 23.70 2.74 28.84
CA MET A 213 23.87 1.93 27.64
C MET A 213 24.49 2.77 26.50
N ARG A 214 25.76 3.12 26.64
CA ARG A 214 26.50 3.86 25.62
C ARG A 214 26.54 3.07 24.31
N ASN A 215 26.53 3.75 23.18
CA ASN A 215 26.52 3.16 21.84
C ASN A 215 25.23 2.42 21.45
N PHE A 216 24.21 2.43 22.30
CA PHE A 216 22.92 1.87 21.97
C PHE A 216 21.91 2.98 21.66
N SER A 217 21.05 2.72 20.68
CA SER A 217 19.90 3.58 20.36
C SER A 217 18.65 2.76 20.07
N LEU A 218 17.51 3.37 20.31
CA LEU A 218 16.19 2.82 20.08
C LEU A 218 15.45 3.67 19.05
N SER A 219 14.79 3.03 18.10
CA SER A 219 13.82 3.65 17.22
C SER A 219 12.49 2.92 17.37
N LEU A 220 11.43 3.66 17.66
CA LEU A 220 10.06 3.15 17.74
C LEU A 220 9.19 4.01 16.84
N ASN A 221 8.46 3.37 15.93
CA ASN A 221 7.42 4.00 15.14
C ASN A 221 6.13 3.20 15.29
N GLY A 222 5.05 3.87 15.63
CA GLY A 222 3.75 3.25 15.80
C GLY A 222 2.64 4.12 15.23
N ALA A 223 1.64 3.48 14.65
CA ALA A 223 0.43 4.14 14.16
C ALA A 223 -0.81 3.38 14.61
N LEU A 224 -1.84 4.13 15.00
CA LEU A 224 -3.20 3.64 15.19
C LEU A 224 -4.09 4.36 14.19
N ILE A 225 -4.80 3.60 13.36
CA ILE A 225 -5.48 4.11 12.18
C ILE A 225 -6.92 3.57 12.16
N LYS A 226 -7.87 4.44 11.93
CA LYS A 226 -9.25 4.06 11.68
C LYS A 226 -9.70 4.61 10.34
N SER A 227 -10.21 3.74 9.49
CA SER A 227 -10.75 4.10 8.19
C SER A 227 -12.19 3.62 8.04
N LYS A 228 -12.97 4.32 7.23
CA LYS A 228 -14.32 3.93 6.85
C LYS A 228 -14.63 4.41 5.43
N VAL A 229 -14.88 3.46 4.54
CA VAL A 229 -15.45 3.70 3.22
C VAL A 229 -16.96 3.65 3.32
N LYS A 230 -17.62 4.58 2.66
CA LYS A 230 -19.08 4.71 2.59
C LYS A 230 -19.54 4.59 1.14
N PHE A 231 -20.52 3.75 0.90
CA PHE A 231 -21.12 3.57 -0.40
C PHE A 231 -22.45 4.32 -0.51
N GLU A 232 -23.01 4.42 -1.71
CA GLU A 232 -24.32 5.03 -1.90
C GLU A 232 -25.42 4.11 -1.36
N PRO A 233 -26.52 4.67 -0.85
CA PRO A 233 -27.68 3.86 -0.44
C PRO A 233 -28.16 2.97 -1.58
N GLY A 234 -28.29 1.66 -1.33
CA GLY A 234 -28.68 0.68 -2.35
C GLY A 234 -27.52 0.14 -3.20
N ALA A 235 -26.28 0.56 -2.92
CA ALA A 235 -25.10 -0.11 -3.49
C ALA A 235 -25.05 -1.58 -3.03
N LYS A 236 -24.40 -2.42 -3.83
CA LYS A 236 -24.20 -3.83 -3.49
C LYS A 236 -23.09 -4.02 -2.43
N GLU A 237 -22.22 -3.03 -2.32
CA GLU A 237 -21.12 -2.95 -1.37
C GLU A 237 -21.62 -2.42 -0.02
N GLU A 238 -21.08 -2.95 1.06
CA GLU A 238 -21.33 -2.46 2.41
C GLU A 238 -20.24 -1.51 2.89
N ASP A 239 -20.61 -0.58 3.79
CA ASP A 239 -19.65 0.27 4.49
C ASP A 239 -18.61 -0.57 5.23
N ARG A 240 -17.33 -0.33 5.03
CA ARG A 240 -16.23 -1.13 5.57
C ARG A 240 -14.96 -0.32 5.79
N PRO A 241 -13.96 -0.83 6.51
CA PRO A 241 -12.62 -0.26 6.48
C PRO A 241 -12.05 -0.24 5.05
N MET A 242 -11.13 0.69 4.76
CA MET A 242 -10.44 0.73 3.47
C MET A 242 -9.65 -0.57 3.26
N GLN A 243 -9.73 -1.11 2.04
CA GLN A 243 -8.92 -2.26 1.65
C GLN A 243 -7.43 -1.91 1.72
N GLY A 244 -6.62 -2.86 2.20
CA GLY A 244 -5.18 -2.66 2.40
C GLY A 244 -4.81 -1.87 3.65
N GLN A 245 -5.77 -1.15 4.29
CA GLN A 245 -5.50 -0.37 5.49
C GLN A 245 -5.49 -1.23 6.74
N SER A 246 -4.35 -1.24 7.42
CA SER A 246 -4.22 -1.87 8.74
C SER A 246 -4.67 -0.93 9.86
N PRO A 247 -5.34 -1.43 10.94
CA PRO A 247 -5.72 -0.60 12.07
C PRO A 247 -4.54 -0.19 12.96
N TYR A 248 -3.42 -0.85 12.86
CA TYR A 248 -2.19 -0.46 13.54
C TYR A 248 -0.95 -0.92 12.80
N LEU A 249 0.14 -0.20 13.01
CA LEU A 249 1.49 -0.52 12.55
C LEU A 249 2.45 -0.33 13.72
N ILE A 250 3.40 -1.24 13.90
CA ILE A 250 4.47 -1.13 14.91
C ILE A 250 5.78 -1.49 14.24
N ASN A 251 6.75 -0.58 14.32
CA ASN A 251 8.14 -0.81 13.98
C ASN A 251 8.99 -0.50 15.20
N ALA A 252 9.93 -1.38 15.53
CA ALA A 252 10.92 -1.15 16.56
C ALA A 252 12.31 -1.52 16.05
N GLY A 253 13.27 -0.69 16.32
CA GLY A 253 14.68 -0.90 15.98
C GLY A 253 15.55 -0.73 17.21
N PHE A 254 16.38 -1.70 17.52
CA PHE A 254 17.39 -1.60 18.55
C PHE A 254 18.77 -1.70 17.89
N PHE A 255 19.60 -0.69 18.10
CA PHE A 255 20.85 -0.53 17.39
C PHE A 255 22.01 -0.45 18.39
N TYR A 256 23.10 -1.08 18.02
CA TYR A 256 24.41 -0.93 18.66
C TYR A 256 25.41 -0.44 17.64
N GLN A 257 26.14 0.63 17.97
CA GLN A 257 27.18 1.17 17.13
C GLN A 257 28.36 1.61 17.99
N HIS A 258 29.52 0.98 17.79
CA HIS A 258 30.74 1.32 18.49
C HIS A 258 31.83 1.66 17.47
N ALA A 259 32.06 2.96 17.30
CA ALA A 259 32.96 3.48 16.23
C ALA A 259 34.37 2.95 16.33
N ASP A 260 35.00 2.99 17.53
CA ASP A 260 36.38 2.60 17.72
C ASP A 260 36.64 1.11 17.45
N SER A 261 35.70 0.28 17.83
CA SER A 261 35.82 -1.16 17.57
C SER A 261 35.29 -1.57 16.19
N GLY A 262 34.55 -0.69 15.48
CA GLY A 262 33.96 -0.95 14.19
C GLY A 262 32.79 -1.96 14.21
N TRP A 263 32.25 -2.30 15.38
CA TRP A 263 31.07 -3.17 15.49
C TRP A 263 29.78 -2.38 15.32
N ASN A 264 28.87 -2.91 14.50
CA ASN A 264 27.50 -2.44 14.40
C ASN A 264 26.55 -3.64 14.43
N ALA A 265 25.43 -3.50 15.15
CA ALA A 265 24.37 -4.49 15.17
C ALA A 265 23.01 -3.79 15.13
N ALA A 266 22.03 -4.41 14.48
CA ALA A 266 20.66 -3.92 14.44
C ALA A 266 19.70 -5.11 14.58
N LEU A 267 18.75 -4.98 15.49
CA LEU A 267 17.59 -5.85 15.64
C LEU A 267 16.36 -5.03 15.29
N LEU A 268 15.62 -5.47 14.26
CA LEU A 268 14.42 -4.81 13.78
C LEU A 268 13.22 -5.69 14.01
N TYR A 269 12.13 -5.09 14.45
CA TYR A 269 10.83 -5.73 14.63
C TYR A 269 9.77 -4.96 13.84
N ASN A 270 8.91 -5.68 13.13
CA ASN A 270 7.76 -5.14 12.44
C ASN A 270 6.52 -5.98 12.74
N ARG A 271 5.40 -5.31 12.94
CA ARG A 271 4.07 -5.92 13.03
C ARG A 271 3.02 -5.00 12.42
N ILE A 272 2.21 -5.56 11.53
CA ILE A 272 1.07 -4.89 10.90
C ILE A 272 -0.21 -5.58 11.37
N GLY A 273 -1.26 -4.82 11.66
CA GLY A 273 -2.56 -5.35 12.05
C GLY A 273 -3.27 -6.07 10.90
N LYS A 274 -4.35 -6.77 11.23
CA LYS A 274 -5.22 -7.43 10.26
C LYS A 274 -5.77 -6.41 9.25
N ARG A 275 -5.69 -6.73 7.93
CA ARG A 275 -6.20 -5.87 6.86
C ARG A 275 -6.98 -6.65 5.82
N ILE A 276 -7.98 -6.01 5.20
CA ILE A 276 -8.73 -6.56 4.08
C ILE A 276 -7.83 -6.60 2.86
N ILE A 277 -7.72 -7.77 2.21
CA ILE A 277 -6.97 -7.94 0.95
C ILE A 277 -7.90 -8.27 -0.22
N GLY A 278 -9.08 -8.81 0.06
CA GLY A 278 -10.14 -9.07 -0.89
C GLY A 278 -11.49 -8.72 -0.27
N VAL A 279 -12.29 -7.94 -0.99
CA VAL A 279 -13.61 -7.52 -0.50
C VAL A 279 -14.62 -8.62 -0.65
N GLY A 280 -15.41 -8.82 0.37
CA GLY A 280 -16.55 -9.72 0.37
C GLY A 280 -17.81 -9.07 -0.23
N ARG A 281 -18.84 -9.87 -0.45
CA ARG A 281 -20.08 -9.43 -1.09
C ARG A 281 -21.24 -10.34 -0.80
N SER A 282 -22.45 -9.80 -0.86
CA SER A 282 -23.69 -10.58 -0.96
C SER A 282 -23.96 -10.97 -2.41
N LEU A 283 -24.21 -12.27 -2.64
CA LEU A 283 -24.59 -12.86 -3.93
C LEU A 283 -26.01 -13.36 -3.84
N GLY A 284 -26.77 -13.29 -4.95
CA GLY A 284 -28.13 -13.79 -5.02
C GLY A 284 -29.20 -12.69 -5.10
N THR A 285 -30.45 -13.10 -4.97
CA THR A 285 -31.63 -12.20 -4.96
C THR A 285 -32.14 -12.01 -3.54
N ALA A 286 -32.87 -10.93 -3.29
CA ALA A 286 -33.48 -10.65 -1.99
C ALA A 286 -34.24 -11.87 -1.45
N GLY A 287 -33.89 -12.32 -0.25
CA GLY A 287 -34.43 -13.53 0.39
C GLY A 287 -33.63 -14.82 0.17
N ASN A 288 -32.64 -14.83 -0.76
CA ASN A 288 -31.78 -15.97 -1.04
C ASN A 288 -30.31 -15.48 -1.22
N GLU A 289 -29.87 -14.59 -0.34
CA GLU A 289 -28.52 -14.02 -0.40
C GLU A 289 -27.50 -14.96 0.24
N VAL A 290 -26.42 -15.24 -0.50
CA VAL A 290 -25.21 -15.89 0.03
C VAL A 290 -24.16 -14.81 0.22
N ARG A 291 -23.72 -14.63 1.45
CA ARG A 291 -22.66 -13.66 1.77
C ARG A 291 -21.30 -14.32 1.62
N VAL A 292 -20.48 -13.78 0.74
CA VAL A 292 -19.04 -14.09 0.68
C VAL A 292 -18.34 -13.11 1.61
N PRO A 293 -17.65 -13.56 2.68
CA PRO A 293 -16.98 -12.66 3.62
C PRO A 293 -15.70 -12.06 3.03
N ASP A 294 -15.27 -10.92 3.61
CA ASP A 294 -13.98 -10.33 3.29
C ASP A 294 -12.83 -11.30 3.57
N SER A 295 -11.82 -11.24 2.72
CA SER A 295 -10.54 -11.95 2.91
C SER A 295 -9.54 -11.04 3.60
N TYR A 296 -8.91 -11.54 4.65
CA TYR A 296 -7.99 -10.78 5.50
C TYR A 296 -6.59 -11.39 5.47
N GLU A 297 -5.58 -10.52 5.32
CA GLU A 297 -4.22 -10.86 5.74
C GLU A 297 -4.11 -10.73 7.25
N MET A 298 -3.62 -11.79 7.90
CA MET A 298 -3.50 -11.85 9.35
C MET A 298 -2.19 -11.21 9.83
N PRO A 299 -2.19 -10.60 11.03
CA PRO A 299 -0.96 -10.07 11.62
C PRO A 299 0.10 -11.14 11.77
N ARG A 300 1.36 -10.78 11.51
CA ARG A 300 2.53 -11.59 11.85
C ARG A 300 3.65 -10.74 12.44
N ASN A 301 4.53 -11.37 13.19
CA ASN A 301 5.74 -10.75 13.70
C ASN A 301 6.88 -11.00 12.69
N ALA A 302 7.57 -9.96 12.29
CA ALA A 302 8.78 -10.05 11.51
C ALA A 302 9.95 -9.49 12.32
N VAL A 303 11.04 -10.26 12.41
CA VAL A 303 12.26 -9.87 13.11
C VAL A 303 13.43 -10.05 12.18
N ASP A 304 14.22 -8.98 12.03
CA ASP A 304 15.45 -8.98 11.26
C ASP A 304 16.63 -8.68 12.16
N LEU A 305 17.72 -9.40 11.98
CA LEU A 305 18.98 -9.20 12.70
C LEU A 305 20.11 -8.94 11.70
N SER A 306 20.92 -7.93 11.96
CA SER A 306 22.16 -7.74 11.22
C SER A 306 23.31 -7.38 12.15
N VAL A 307 24.50 -7.88 11.83
CA VAL A 307 25.75 -7.57 12.55
C VAL A 307 26.81 -7.28 11.51
N SER A 308 27.54 -6.19 11.67
CA SER A 308 28.70 -5.89 10.84
C SER A 308 29.92 -5.54 11.68
N LYS A 309 31.08 -5.81 11.09
CA LYS A 309 32.40 -5.47 11.62
C LYS A 309 33.22 -4.79 10.56
N LYS A 310 33.71 -3.60 10.88
CA LYS A 310 34.70 -2.88 10.06
C LYS A 310 36.11 -3.07 10.64
N ILE A 311 37.07 -3.49 9.80
CA ILE A 311 38.46 -3.71 10.13
C ILE A 311 39.30 -2.98 9.09
N GLY A 312 39.75 -1.76 9.41
CA GLY A 312 40.40 -0.90 8.44
C GLY A 312 39.50 -0.61 7.24
N ASN A 313 39.91 -1.04 6.07
CA ASN A 313 39.18 -0.84 4.81
C ASN A 313 38.18 -1.96 4.49
N LEU A 314 38.13 -3.02 5.30
CA LEU A 314 37.26 -4.17 5.10
C LEU A 314 36.05 -4.07 6.03
N GLU A 315 34.84 -4.22 5.48
CA GLU A 315 33.61 -4.40 6.24
C GLU A 315 32.95 -5.74 5.88
N ILE A 316 32.64 -6.52 6.89
CA ILE A 316 31.89 -7.79 6.76
C ILE A 316 30.56 -7.61 7.48
N LYS A 317 29.45 -7.85 6.78
CA LYS A 317 28.10 -7.78 7.31
C LYS A 317 27.36 -9.08 7.09
N VAL A 318 26.81 -9.63 8.17
CA VAL A 318 25.88 -10.77 8.13
C VAL A 318 24.49 -10.27 8.52
N ALA A 319 23.48 -10.66 7.75
CA ALA A 319 22.10 -10.33 8.05
C ALA A 319 21.19 -11.54 7.87
N VAL A 320 20.23 -11.68 8.79
CA VAL A 320 19.17 -12.68 8.73
C VAL A 320 17.84 -11.93 8.73
N ARG A 321 17.06 -12.06 7.65
CA ARG A 321 15.71 -11.51 7.56
C ARG A 321 14.68 -12.58 7.90
N ASP A 322 13.56 -12.12 8.47
CA ASP A 322 12.45 -12.96 8.92
C ASP A 322 12.89 -14.10 9.84
N LEU A 323 13.63 -13.75 10.90
CA LEU A 323 14.23 -14.69 11.86
C LEU A 323 13.20 -15.64 12.47
N LEU A 324 11.97 -15.16 12.72
CA LEU A 324 10.89 -15.97 13.28
C LEU A 324 10.28 -16.91 12.24
N ALA A 325 10.32 -16.56 10.96
CA ALA A 325 9.72 -17.31 9.85
C ALA A 325 8.26 -17.69 10.13
N GLU A 326 7.49 -16.75 10.70
CA GLU A 326 6.06 -16.96 10.94
C GLU A 326 5.32 -17.14 9.61
N LYS A 327 4.26 -17.91 9.64
CA LYS A 327 3.41 -18.12 8.46
C LYS A 327 2.70 -16.83 8.08
N VAL A 328 2.70 -16.52 6.79
CA VAL A 328 1.78 -15.57 6.18
C VAL A 328 0.45 -16.29 6.01
N SER A 329 -0.61 -15.77 6.61
CA SER A 329 -1.92 -16.43 6.64
C SER A 329 -3.00 -15.47 6.16
N PHE A 330 -3.85 -15.99 5.27
CA PHE A 330 -5.04 -15.29 4.77
C PHE A 330 -6.26 -16.06 5.22
N LYS A 331 -7.24 -15.34 5.75
CA LYS A 331 -8.42 -15.93 6.38
C LYS A 331 -9.69 -15.19 6.00
N GLN A 332 -10.79 -15.94 5.97
CA GLN A 332 -12.15 -15.43 5.92
C GLN A 332 -12.87 -15.78 7.22
N PHE A 333 -13.83 -14.94 7.61
CA PHE A 333 -14.62 -15.12 8.83
C PHE A 333 -16.10 -15.08 8.46
N GLU A 334 -16.74 -16.21 8.53
CA GLU A 334 -18.18 -16.35 8.23
C GLU A 334 -18.98 -16.39 9.53
N GLU A 335 -20.03 -15.61 9.60
CA GLU A 335 -21.02 -15.70 10.70
C GLU A 335 -22.09 -16.71 10.33
N THR A 336 -22.05 -17.85 10.99
CA THR A 336 -23.05 -18.93 10.83
C THR A 336 -24.03 -18.96 12.00
N ARG A 337 -25.13 -19.70 11.86
CA ARG A 337 -26.10 -19.93 12.94
C ARG A 337 -25.46 -20.58 14.19
N HIS A 338 -24.32 -21.22 14.02
CA HIS A 338 -23.59 -21.94 15.10
C HIS A 338 -22.38 -21.13 15.62
N GLY A 339 -22.23 -19.87 15.21
CA GLY A 339 -21.13 -19.00 15.61
C GLY A 339 -20.23 -18.61 14.43
N LYS A 340 -19.13 -17.94 14.77
CA LYS A 340 -18.14 -17.46 13.80
C LYS A 340 -17.23 -18.59 13.37
N VAL A 341 -17.23 -18.92 12.08
CA VAL A 341 -16.33 -19.91 11.47
C VAL A 341 -15.16 -19.20 10.83
N GLU A 342 -13.95 -19.67 11.11
CA GLU A 342 -12.71 -19.19 10.51
C GLU A 342 -12.26 -20.17 9.42
N GLN A 343 -11.99 -19.66 8.22
CA GLN A 343 -11.45 -20.43 7.09
C GLN A 343 -10.10 -19.86 6.66
N ILE A 344 -9.09 -20.72 6.54
CA ILE A 344 -7.79 -20.34 5.97
C ILE A 344 -7.90 -20.49 4.45
N THR A 345 -7.85 -19.36 3.75
CA THR A 345 -7.92 -19.34 2.29
C THR A 345 -6.56 -19.56 1.62
N ARG A 346 -5.50 -19.04 2.25
CA ARG A 346 -4.10 -19.22 1.80
C ARG A 346 -3.15 -19.16 2.98
N GLN A 347 -2.12 -19.99 2.97
CA GLN A 347 -1.08 -19.94 3.99
C GLN A 347 0.25 -20.42 3.41
N TYR A 348 1.32 -19.69 3.68
CA TYR A 348 2.68 -20.09 3.28
C TYR A 348 3.73 -19.56 4.26
N LYS A 349 4.95 -20.07 4.14
CA LYS A 349 6.14 -19.57 4.83
C LYS A 349 7.13 -19.03 3.82
N SER A 350 7.56 -17.77 3.98
CA SER A 350 8.61 -17.17 3.16
C SER A 350 10.00 -17.76 3.47
N GLY A 351 10.17 -18.29 4.68
CA GLY A 351 11.46 -18.77 5.18
C GLY A 351 12.36 -17.62 5.65
N ARG A 352 13.56 -17.98 6.10
CA ARG A 352 14.60 -17.05 6.51
C ARG A 352 15.50 -16.74 5.33
N ASN A 353 15.92 -15.48 5.20
CA ASN A 353 16.87 -15.07 4.19
C ASN A 353 18.20 -14.69 4.85
N PHE A 354 19.29 -15.35 4.45
CA PHE A 354 20.63 -15.11 4.96
C PHE A 354 21.43 -14.34 3.91
N ASN A 355 22.04 -13.22 4.31
CA ASN A 355 22.85 -12.38 3.46
C ASN A 355 24.25 -12.20 4.08
N LEU A 356 25.27 -12.39 3.26
CA LEU A 356 26.66 -12.03 3.57
C LEU A 356 27.11 -10.94 2.61
N ASN A 357 27.56 -9.79 3.17
CA ASN A 357 28.15 -8.71 2.40
C ASN A 357 29.58 -8.51 2.84
N ILE A 358 30.49 -8.40 1.88
CA ILE A 358 31.90 -8.10 2.10
C ILE A 358 32.25 -6.88 1.24
N ASN A 359 32.58 -5.76 1.89
CA ASN A 359 32.94 -4.51 1.23
C ASN A 359 34.39 -4.18 1.51
N TYR A 360 35.13 -3.85 0.49
CA TYR A 360 36.51 -3.35 0.61
C TYR A 360 36.61 -1.98 -0.07
N THR A 361 37.12 -1.00 0.66
CA THR A 361 37.36 0.37 0.13
C THR A 361 38.81 0.53 -0.18
N PHE A 362 39.15 0.83 -1.42
CA PHE A 362 40.53 1.03 -1.88
C PHE A 362 41.09 2.39 -1.50
#